data_2d2871f090fb05e8b65d052955f9e163
#
_entry.id   2d2871f090fb05e8b65d052955f9e163
#
_cell.length_a   1.000
_cell.length_b   1.000
_cell.length_c   1.000
_cell.angle_alpha   90.00
_cell.angle_beta   90.00
_cell.angle_gamma   90.00
#
_symmetry.space_group_name_H-M   'P 1'
#
loop_
_entity.id
_entity.type
_entity.pdbx_description
1 polymer ?
#
loop_
_entity_poly.entity_id
_entity_poly.type
_entity_poly.pdbx_seq_one_letter_code
_entity_poly.pdbx_strand_id
1 'polypeptide(L)'
;DSRYLNEGFSGGEKKRNEILQMKLLEPKFALLDEIDSGLDVDALRIVADNINEMREKNEDFGLVMVSHYERLYELVKPTHVHVLVDGNIVVEGGFELIEKINNEGYEWVKKELGIELQKEDEDVVSIGVCGHKVTSNV
;
A
#
# COMPACT_ATOMS: atom_id res chain seq x y z
N ASP A 1 -14.08 0.60 32.19
CA ASP A 1 -13.66 -0.49 31.29
C ASP A 1 -12.19 -0.34 30.97
N SER A 2 -11.36 -1.05 31.74
CA SER A 2 -9.91 -1.05 31.55
C SER A 2 -9.51 -2.21 30.64
N ARG A 3 -9.79 -2.12 29.35
CA ARG A 3 -9.20 -3.00 28.35
C ARG A 3 -7.81 -2.47 27.99
N TYR A 4 -6.81 -3.34 28.04
CA TYR A 4 -5.52 -3.01 27.48
C TYR A 4 -5.65 -2.73 25.96
N LEU A 5 -4.81 -1.85 25.44
CA LEU A 5 -4.82 -1.48 24.04
C LEU A 5 -4.70 -2.75 23.16
N ASN A 6 -5.66 -2.96 22.26
CA ASN A 6 -5.76 -4.13 21.36
C ASN A 6 -6.09 -5.49 22.03
N GLU A 7 -6.42 -5.55 23.31
CA GLU A 7 -6.83 -6.81 23.94
C GLU A 7 -8.25 -7.20 23.51
N GLY A 8 -8.38 -8.40 22.95
CA GLY A 8 -9.66 -8.94 22.48
C GLY A 8 -10.16 -8.36 21.16
N PHE A 9 -9.38 -7.58 20.45
CA PHE A 9 -9.73 -7.08 19.13
C PHE A 9 -9.56 -8.15 18.06
N SER A 10 -10.50 -8.17 17.09
CA SER A 10 -10.32 -8.91 15.85
C SER A 10 -9.16 -8.33 15.04
N GLY A 11 -8.64 -9.09 14.05
CA GLY A 11 -7.57 -8.60 13.17
C GLY A 11 -7.94 -7.27 12.48
N GLY A 12 -9.18 -7.15 12.01
CA GLY A 12 -9.68 -5.92 11.38
C GLY A 12 -9.80 -4.74 12.34
N GLU A 13 -10.20 -4.98 13.59
CA GLU A 13 -10.28 -3.92 14.62
C GLU A 13 -8.89 -3.43 15.01
N LYS A 14 -7.90 -4.31 15.12
CA LYS A 14 -6.50 -3.94 15.37
C LYS A 14 -5.98 -3.01 14.28
N LYS A 15 -6.20 -3.36 13.02
CA LYS A 15 -5.74 -2.55 11.87
C LYS A 15 -6.42 -1.18 11.80
N ARG A 16 -7.73 -1.12 12.05
CA ARG A 16 -8.43 0.17 12.16
C ARG A 16 -7.88 1.03 13.29
N ASN A 17 -7.53 0.40 14.42
CA ASN A 17 -6.93 1.11 15.55
C ASN A 17 -5.52 1.61 15.24
N GLU A 18 -4.71 0.85 14.51
CA GLU A 18 -3.39 1.29 14.03
C GLU A 18 -3.49 2.52 13.12
N ILE A 19 -4.45 2.54 12.20
CA ILE A 19 -4.70 3.71 11.34
C ILE A 19 -5.18 4.91 12.15
N LEU A 20 -6.04 4.70 13.16
CA LEU A 20 -6.47 5.77 14.06
C LEU A 20 -5.29 6.34 14.86
N GLN A 21 -4.41 5.49 15.37
CA GLN A 21 -3.20 5.93 16.08
C GLN A 21 -2.29 6.75 15.15
N MET A 22 -2.07 6.30 13.92
CA MET A 22 -1.31 7.03 12.92
C MET A 22 -1.92 8.41 12.66
N LYS A 23 -3.25 8.48 12.53
CA LYS A 23 -3.97 9.75 12.34
C LYS A 23 -3.81 10.73 13.51
N LEU A 24 -3.80 10.22 14.75
CA LEU A 24 -3.61 11.01 15.96
C LEU A 24 -2.16 11.49 16.14
N LEU A 25 -1.19 10.70 15.72
CA LEU A 25 0.24 11.01 15.84
C LEU A 25 0.72 11.99 14.77
N GLU A 26 -0.02 12.15 13.69
CA GLU A 26 0.31 13.02 12.55
C GLU A 26 1.79 12.90 12.10
N PRO A 27 2.27 11.69 11.77
CA PRO A 27 3.67 11.51 11.41
C PRO A 27 3.99 12.20 10.09
N LYS A 28 5.23 12.62 9.91
CA LYS A 28 5.73 13.12 8.63
C LYS A 28 5.94 12.01 7.61
N PHE A 29 6.18 10.80 8.08
CA PHE A 29 6.39 9.62 7.25
C PHE A 29 5.76 8.39 7.90
N ALA A 30 5.11 7.56 7.10
CA ALA A 30 4.55 6.29 7.53
C ALA A 30 4.91 5.16 6.58
N LEU A 31 5.16 3.99 7.15
CA LEU A 31 5.31 2.73 6.43
C LEU A 31 4.17 1.80 6.86
N LEU A 32 3.33 1.43 5.93
CA LEU A 32 2.17 0.56 6.13
C LEU A 32 2.42 -0.79 5.47
N ASP A 33 2.57 -1.81 6.29
CA ASP A 33 2.84 -3.17 5.84
C ASP A 33 1.59 -4.03 5.99
N GLU A 34 1.05 -4.50 4.86
CA GLU A 34 -0.12 -5.39 4.76
C GLU A 34 -1.32 -4.99 5.64
N ILE A 35 -1.63 -3.69 5.70
CA ILE A 35 -2.73 -3.16 6.52
C ILE A 35 -4.12 -3.63 6.06
N ASP A 36 -4.23 -4.09 4.85
CA ASP A 36 -5.44 -4.57 4.18
C ASP A 36 -5.73 -6.06 4.43
N SER A 37 -4.76 -6.81 4.92
CA SER A 37 -4.90 -8.24 5.17
C SER A 37 -5.99 -8.51 6.22
N GLY A 38 -6.96 -9.37 5.87
CA GLY A 38 -8.07 -9.74 6.76
C GLY A 38 -9.16 -8.66 6.92
N LEU A 39 -9.13 -7.59 6.14
CA LEU A 39 -10.20 -6.59 6.09
C LEU A 39 -11.27 -6.99 5.07
N ASP A 40 -12.55 -6.77 5.42
CA ASP A 40 -13.63 -6.78 4.46
C ASP A 40 -13.62 -5.50 3.60
N VAL A 41 -14.44 -5.45 2.57
CA VAL A 41 -14.49 -4.34 1.60
C VAL A 41 -14.81 -3.01 2.28
N ASP A 42 -15.70 -3.01 3.26
CA ASP A 42 -16.11 -1.78 3.95
C ASP A 42 -15.01 -1.28 4.89
N ALA A 43 -14.38 -2.18 5.63
CA ALA A 43 -13.24 -1.85 6.47
C ALA A 43 -12.05 -1.32 5.67
N LEU A 44 -11.76 -1.93 4.52
CA LEU A 44 -10.72 -1.47 3.61
C LEU A 44 -10.99 -0.04 3.10
N ARG A 45 -12.23 0.25 2.76
CA ARG A 45 -12.64 1.59 2.31
C ARG A 45 -12.44 2.63 3.42
N ILE A 46 -12.83 2.32 4.66
CA ILE A 46 -12.62 3.21 5.82
C ILE A 46 -11.13 3.48 6.03
N VAL A 47 -10.27 2.47 5.93
CA VAL A 47 -8.82 2.62 6.04
C VAL A 47 -8.28 3.53 4.94
N ALA A 48 -8.67 3.28 3.69
CA ALA A 48 -8.25 4.10 2.55
C ALA A 48 -8.69 5.56 2.67
N ASP A 49 -9.92 5.82 3.10
CA ASP A 49 -10.44 7.17 3.30
C ASP A 49 -9.65 7.93 4.37
N ASN A 50 -9.29 7.27 5.47
CA ASN A 50 -8.45 7.88 6.51
C ASN A 50 -7.03 8.20 5.99
N ILE A 51 -6.43 7.33 5.19
CA ILE A 51 -5.13 7.58 4.57
C ILE A 51 -5.22 8.77 3.62
N ASN A 52 -6.23 8.81 2.77
CA ASN A 52 -6.42 9.92 1.82
C ASN A 52 -6.66 11.25 2.55
N GLU A 53 -7.44 11.26 3.63
CA GLU A 53 -7.63 12.45 4.46
C GLU A 53 -6.32 12.97 5.04
N MET A 54 -5.43 12.10 5.51
CA MET A 54 -4.12 12.49 6.01
C MET A 54 -3.24 13.10 4.92
N ARG A 55 -3.26 12.54 3.71
CA ARG A 55 -2.53 13.05 2.54
C ARG A 55 -3.03 14.43 2.11
N GLU A 56 -4.34 14.65 2.17
CA GLU A 56 -4.94 15.95 1.81
C GLU A 56 -4.62 17.03 2.84
N LYS A 57 -4.58 16.68 4.12
CA LYS A 57 -4.29 17.63 5.21
C LYS A 57 -2.83 18.03 5.29
N ASN A 58 -1.92 17.17 4.89
CA ASN A 58 -0.48 17.39 5.00
C ASN A 58 0.22 17.03 3.69
N GLU A 59 0.58 18.03 2.91
CA GLU A 59 1.27 17.87 1.64
C GLU A 59 2.68 17.28 1.80
N ASP A 60 3.30 17.45 2.96
CA ASP A 60 4.63 16.91 3.28
C ASP A 60 4.57 15.46 3.81
N PHE A 61 3.39 14.85 3.89
CA PHE A 61 3.24 13.50 4.40
C PHE A 61 3.75 12.46 3.40
N GLY A 62 4.85 11.80 3.77
CA GLY A 62 5.41 10.67 3.03
C GLY A 62 4.76 9.35 3.45
N LEU A 63 4.30 8.56 2.48
CA LEU A 63 3.65 7.27 2.73
C LEU A 63 4.24 6.20 1.83
N VAL A 64 4.68 5.11 2.43
CA VAL A 64 5.03 3.86 1.75
C VAL A 64 4.02 2.79 2.18
N MET A 65 3.39 2.15 1.22
CA MET A 65 2.48 1.03 1.45
C MET A 65 3.01 -0.23 0.80
N VAL A 66 2.99 -1.32 1.55
CA VAL A 66 3.32 -2.66 1.07
C VAL A 66 2.05 -3.49 1.11
N SER A 67 1.61 -3.98 -0.03
CA SER A 67 0.43 -4.84 -0.16
C SER A 67 0.48 -5.66 -1.45
N HIS A 68 -0.12 -6.83 -1.41
CA HIS A 68 -0.40 -7.64 -2.60
C HIS A 68 -1.88 -7.54 -3.03
N TYR A 69 -2.69 -6.71 -2.36
CA TYR A 69 -4.07 -6.42 -2.72
C TYR A 69 -4.17 -5.13 -3.55
N GLU A 70 -4.47 -5.29 -4.80
CA GLU A 70 -4.63 -4.20 -5.78
C GLU A 70 -5.72 -3.21 -5.37
N ARG A 71 -6.77 -3.69 -4.71
CA ARG A 71 -7.91 -2.88 -4.27
C ARG A 71 -7.51 -1.71 -3.36
N LEU A 72 -6.53 -1.89 -2.49
CA LEU A 72 -6.01 -0.81 -1.67
C LEU A 72 -5.40 0.30 -2.51
N TYR A 73 -4.61 -0.07 -3.51
CA TYR A 73 -3.96 0.89 -4.41
C TYR A 73 -4.96 1.63 -5.31
N GLU A 74 -6.05 0.98 -5.73
CA GLU A 74 -7.14 1.65 -6.45
C GLU A 74 -7.80 2.75 -5.61
N LEU A 75 -7.96 2.53 -4.31
CA LEU A 75 -8.58 3.47 -3.39
C LEU A 75 -7.64 4.59 -2.96
N VAL A 76 -6.36 4.30 -2.73
CA VAL A 76 -5.37 5.28 -2.24
C VAL A 76 -4.59 5.94 -3.38
N LYS A 77 -4.44 5.31 -4.52
CA LYS A 77 -3.75 5.80 -5.73
C LYS A 77 -2.35 6.34 -5.44
N PRO A 78 -1.35 5.46 -5.35
CA PRO A 78 0.03 5.85 -5.14
C PRO A 78 0.55 6.68 -6.33
N THR A 79 1.51 7.57 -6.07
CA THR A 79 2.19 8.35 -7.11
C THR A 79 3.33 7.58 -7.77
N HIS A 80 3.96 6.68 -7.01
CA HIS A 80 5.06 5.82 -7.44
C HIS A 80 4.77 4.38 -7.06
N VAL A 81 5.09 3.46 -7.95
CA VAL A 81 4.90 2.02 -7.76
C VAL A 81 6.20 1.29 -8.03
N HIS A 82 6.57 0.42 -7.12
CA HIS A 82 7.74 -0.46 -7.24
C HIS A 82 7.26 -1.90 -7.14
N VAL A 83 7.66 -2.73 -8.10
CA VAL A 83 7.37 -4.17 -8.07
C VAL A 83 8.58 -4.90 -7.53
N LEU A 84 8.38 -5.61 -6.43
CA LEU A 84 9.41 -6.36 -5.73
C LEU A 84 9.25 -7.85 -6.01
N VAL A 85 10.33 -8.49 -6.47
CA VAL A 85 10.39 -9.94 -6.71
C VAL A 85 11.71 -10.46 -6.15
N ASP A 86 11.66 -11.50 -5.32
CA ASP A 86 12.84 -12.10 -4.69
C ASP A 86 13.79 -11.08 -4.04
N GLY A 87 13.22 -10.12 -3.31
CA GLY A 87 13.99 -9.07 -2.63
C GLY A 87 14.59 -7.99 -3.55
N ASN A 88 14.28 -8.00 -4.84
CA ASN A 88 14.77 -7.03 -5.80
C ASN A 88 13.63 -6.21 -6.40
N ILE A 89 13.85 -4.90 -6.56
CA ILE A 89 12.93 -4.05 -7.31
C ILE A 89 13.19 -4.29 -8.79
N VAL A 90 12.19 -4.84 -9.48
CA VAL A 90 12.32 -5.27 -10.88
C VAL A 90 11.66 -4.30 -11.86
N VAL A 91 10.63 -3.59 -11.43
CA VAL A 91 9.92 -2.57 -12.23
C VAL A 91 9.59 -1.39 -11.34
N GLU A 92 9.71 -0.19 -11.89
CA GLU A 92 9.31 1.07 -11.27
C GLU A 92 8.45 1.88 -12.25
N GLY A 93 7.45 2.57 -11.73
CA GLY A 93 6.59 3.43 -12.54
C GLY A 93 5.53 4.14 -11.72
N GLY A 94 4.48 4.57 -12.37
CA GLY A 94 3.34 5.22 -11.77
C GLY A 94 2.18 4.25 -11.54
N PHE A 95 1.00 4.83 -11.32
CA PHE A 95 -0.23 4.08 -11.06
C PHE A 95 -0.61 3.12 -12.21
N GLU A 96 -0.18 3.40 -13.44
CA GLU A 96 -0.37 2.55 -14.61
C GLU A 96 0.17 1.12 -14.43
N LEU A 97 1.18 0.94 -13.57
CA LEU A 97 1.69 -0.41 -13.27
C LEU A 97 0.67 -1.24 -12.50
N ILE A 98 -0.10 -0.63 -11.60
CA ILE A 98 -1.19 -1.32 -10.87
C ILE A 98 -2.25 -1.79 -11.86
N GLU A 99 -2.68 -0.91 -12.79
CA GLU A 99 -3.66 -1.26 -13.80
C GLU A 99 -3.15 -2.38 -14.73
N LYS A 100 -1.88 -2.34 -15.08
CA LYS A 100 -1.25 -3.38 -15.91
C LYS A 100 -1.19 -4.73 -15.20
N ILE A 101 -0.81 -4.74 -13.91
CA ILE A 101 -0.80 -5.95 -13.09
C ILE A 101 -2.21 -6.52 -12.94
N ASN A 102 -3.24 -5.66 -12.74
CA ASN A 102 -4.63 -6.09 -12.65
C ASN A 102 -5.13 -6.76 -13.94
N ASN A 103 -4.75 -6.24 -15.08
CA ASN A 103 -5.24 -6.72 -16.38
C ASN A 103 -4.46 -7.94 -16.89
N GLU A 104 -3.15 -7.98 -16.69
CA GLU A 104 -2.24 -8.96 -17.30
C GLU A 104 -1.62 -9.93 -16.28
N GLY A 105 -1.83 -9.69 -14.97
CA GLY A 105 -1.17 -10.42 -13.90
C GLY A 105 0.34 -10.16 -13.87
N TYR A 106 1.09 -10.97 -13.14
CA TYR A 106 2.55 -10.84 -13.06
C TYR A 106 3.29 -11.56 -14.21
N GLU A 107 2.59 -12.24 -15.09
CA GLU A 107 3.20 -12.98 -16.20
C GLU A 107 3.95 -12.07 -17.19
N TRP A 108 3.50 -10.84 -17.39
CA TRP A 108 4.19 -9.87 -18.22
C TRP A 108 5.55 -9.46 -17.61
N VAL A 109 5.65 -9.36 -16.27
CA VAL A 109 6.90 -9.06 -15.56
C VAL A 109 7.94 -10.16 -15.83
N LYS A 110 7.50 -11.42 -15.82
CA LYS A 110 8.34 -12.58 -16.14
C LYS A 110 8.85 -12.51 -17.57
N LYS A 111 7.97 -12.17 -18.53
CA LYS A 111 8.31 -12.11 -19.96
C LYS A 111 9.23 -10.96 -20.32
N GLU A 112 8.95 -9.75 -19.83
CA GLU A 112 9.74 -8.56 -20.17
C GLU A 112 11.12 -8.55 -19.52
N LEU A 113 11.24 -9.11 -18.33
CA LEU A 113 12.49 -9.08 -17.54
C LEU A 113 13.30 -10.37 -17.61
N GLY A 114 12.80 -11.40 -18.29
CA GLY A 114 13.47 -12.70 -18.39
C GLY A 114 13.65 -13.40 -17.04
N ILE A 115 12.82 -13.07 -16.05
CA ILE A 115 12.87 -13.66 -14.73
C ILE A 115 12.06 -14.96 -14.75
N GLU A 116 12.74 -16.09 -14.67
CA GLU A 116 12.11 -17.38 -14.38
C GLU A 116 11.81 -17.44 -12.87
N LEU A 117 10.59 -17.01 -12.48
CA LEU A 117 10.11 -17.29 -11.14
C LEU A 117 9.83 -18.79 -11.05
N GLN A 118 10.53 -19.47 -10.15
CA GLN A 118 10.22 -20.86 -9.84
C GLN A 118 8.80 -20.92 -9.24
N LYS A 119 8.03 -21.92 -9.59
CA LYS A 119 6.60 -22.08 -9.32
C LYS A 119 6.18 -22.13 -7.83
N GLU A 120 7.08 -21.89 -6.90
CA GLU A 120 6.85 -22.01 -5.45
C GLU A 120 6.78 -20.68 -4.71
N ASP A 121 7.10 -19.53 -5.35
CA ASP A 121 7.11 -18.23 -4.67
C ASP A 121 5.99 -17.34 -5.20
N GLU A 122 4.81 -17.44 -4.57
CA GLU A 122 3.67 -16.53 -4.78
C GLU A 122 3.86 -15.16 -4.11
N ASP A 123 5.05 -14.85 -3.62
CA ASP A 123 5.33 -13.62 -2.88
C ASP A 123 5.80 -12.48 -3.80
N VAL A 124 4.93 -12.09 -4.75
CA VAL A 124 5.10 -10.83 -5.46
C VAL A 124 4.40 -9.73 -4.67
N VAL A 125 5.17 -8.80 -4.15
CA VAL A 125 4.68 -7.69 -3.33
C VAL A 125 4.81 -6.39 -4.11
N SER A 126 3.72 -5.64 -4.22
CA SER A 126 3.74 -4.29 -4.78
C SER A 126 3.93 -3.26 -3.67
N ILE A 127 4.91 -2.38 -3.82
CA ILE A 127 5.16 -1.28 -2.91
C ILE A 127 4.66 0.01 -3.53
N GLY A 128 3.67 0.63 -2.91
CA GLY A 128 3.17 1.95 -3.29
C GLY A 128 3.82 3.06 -2.46
N VAL A 129 4.42 4.03 -3.11
CA VAL A 129 4.96 5.24 -2.49
C VAL A 129 4.12 6.44 -2.89
N CYS A 130 3.60 7.14 -1.90
CA CYS A 130 2.87 8.38 -2.09
C CYS A 130 3.75 9.54 -1.64
N GLY A 131 4.28 10.30 -2.60
CA GLY A 131 5.05 11.50 -2.36
C GLY A 131 4.34 12.75 -2.89
N HIS A 132 4.81 13.91 -2.48
CA HIS A 132 4.36 15.19 -3.03
C HIS A 132 4.89 15.36 -4.46
N LYS A 133 4.04 15.84 -5.38
CA LYS A 133 4.53 16.29 -6.69
C LYS A 133 5.34 17.56 -6.48
N VAL A 134 6.65 17.45 -6.58
CA VAL A 134 7.49 18.65 -6.74
C VAL A 134 7.17 19.20 -8.12
N THR A 135 6.33 20.23 -8.18
CA THR A 135 6.20 21.06 -9.37
C THR A 135 7.51 21.82 -9.51
N SER A 136 8.43 21.32 -10.31
CA SER A 136 9.55 22.11 -10.78
C SER A 136 8.98 23.20 -11.70
N ASN A 137 8.73 24.37 -11.15
CA ASN A 137 8.61 25.58 -11.95
C ASN A 137 10.01 25.89 -12.49
N VAL A 138 10.24 25.62 -13.74
CA VAL A 138 11.24 26.26 -14.56
C VAL A 138 10.51 27.09 -15.59
#